data_b815ebc8474e87a2fe8f6cb57014c3e1
#
_entry.id   b815ebc8474e87a2fe8f6cb57014c3e1
#
_cell.length_a   1.000
_cell.length_b   1.000
_cell.length_c   1.000
_cell.angle_alpha   90.00
_cell.angle_beta   90.00
_cell.angle_gamma   90.00
#
_symmetry.space_group_name_H-M   'P 1'
#
loop_
_entity.id
_entity.type
_entity.pdbx_description
1 polymer ?
#
loop_
_entity_poly.entity_id
_entity_poly.type
_entity_poly.pdbx_seq_one_letter_code
_entity_poly.pdbx_strand_id
1 'polypeptide(L)'
;MASNEEYDKIFDSLKSDDEKVKSIELDKKMTECFRRVFSTSDGRVVLNQLLKDLCFFNYKITGPEETALNNYAKFMIFKRLGCNNDMQISNAIFDCRKEN
;
A
#
# COMPACT_ATOMS: atom_id res chain seq x y z
N MET A 1 -31.77 -7.48 -18.06
CA MET A 1 -30.35 -7.11 -18.25
C MET A 1 -29.53 -7.46 -17.05
N ALA A 2 -28.44 -8.18 -17.23
CA ALA A 2 -27.50 -8.45 -16.16
C ALA A 2 -26.81 -7.15 -15.75
N SER A 3 -26.64 -6.93 -14.44
CA SER A 3 -25.87 -5.81 -13.93
C SER A 3 -24.38 -6.00 -14.17
N ASN A 4 -23.59 -4.93 -14.11
CA ASN A 4 -22.14 -5.02 -14.23
C ASN A 4 -21.56 -5.97 -13.17
N GLU A 5 -22.16 -6.04 -11.99
CA GLU A 5 -21.73 -6.94 -10.93
C GLU A 5 -21.90 -8.41 -11.30
N GLU A 6 -22.97 -8.75 -12.04
CA GLU A 6 -23.18 -10.12 -12.52
C GLU A 6 -22.13 -10.51 -13.57
N TYR A 7 -21.79 -9.59 -14.47
CA TYR A 7 -20.72 -9.81 -15.44
C TYR A 7 -19.38 -10.02 -14.75
N ASP A 8 -19.07 -9.21 -13.74
CA ASP A 8 -17.83 -9.33 -12.99
C ASP A 8 -17.73 -10.67 -12.28
N LYS A 9 -18.82 -11.16 -11.70
CA LYS A 9 -18.89 -12.49 -11.08
C LYS A 9 -18.68 -13.60 -12.09
N ILE A 10 -19.25 -13.48 -13.28
CA ILE A 10 -19.08 -14.45 -14.36
C ILE A 10 -17.63 -14.48 -14.80
N PHE A 11 -17.01 -13.30 -14.99
CA PHE A 11 -15.61 -13.20 -15.37
C PHE A 11 -14.69 -13.80 -14.31
N ASP A 12 -14.96 -13.53 -13.02
CA ASP A 12 -14.19 -14.10 -11.92
C ASP A 12 -14.31 -15.62 -11.90
N SER A 13 -15.50 -16.15 -12.15
CA SER A 13 -15.71 -17.60 -12.19
C SER A 13 -15.02 -18.27 -13.38
N LEU A 14 -14.78 -17.52 -14.45
CA LEU A 14 -14.09 -18.00 -15.65
C LEU A 14 -12.57 -17.94 -15.54
N LYS A 15 -12.03 -17.18 -14.58
CA LYS A 15 -10.59 -17.17 -14.32
C LYS A 15 -10.15 -18.53 -13.85
N SER A 16 -9.12 -19.06 -14.46
CA SER A 16 -8.52 -20.31 -14.01
C SER A 16 -7.89 -20.12 -12.63
N ASP A 17 -7.83 -21.20 -11.85
CA ASP A 17 -7.15 -21.16 -10.55
C ASP A 17 -5.68 -20.76 -10.71
N ASP A 18 -5.05 -21.14 -11.81
CA ASP A 18 -3.68 -20.76 -12.13
C ASP A 18 -3.50 -19.25 -12.29
N GLU A 19 -4.46 -18.57 -12.92
CA GLU A 19 -4.41 -17.10 -13.07
C GLU A 19 -4.58 -16.38 -11.75
N LYS A 20 -5.45 -16.89 -10.88
CA LYS A 20 -5.65 -16.34 -9.54
C LYS A 20 -4.39 -16.52 -8.70
N VAL A 21 -3.76 -17.67 -8.76
CA VAL A 21 -2.50 -17.96 -8.05
C VAL A 21 -1.40 -17.05 -8.55
N LYS A 22 -1.27 -16.86 -9.87
CA LYS A 22 -0.26 -15.95 -10.44
C LYS A 22 -0.47 -14.51 -10.00
N SER A 23 -1.73 -14.05 -9.92
CA SER A 23 -2.04 -12.71 -9.47
C SER A 23 -1.65 -12.50 -8.01
N ILE A 24 -1.92 -13.47 -7.15
CA ILE A 24 -1.54 -13.43 -5.73
C ILE A 24 -0.02 -13.43 -5.59
N GLU A 25 0.68 -14.24 -6.38
CA GLU A 25 2.14 -14.30 -6.36
C GLU A 25 2.77 -12.98 -6.81
N LEU A 26 2.20 -12.33 -7.82
CA LEU A 26 2.69 -11.02 -8.29
C LEU A 26 2.51 -9.95 -7.22
N ASP A 27 1.35 -9.93 -6.56
CA ASP A 27 1.11 -8.99 -5.45
C ASP A 27 2.09 -9.23 -4.30
N LYS A 28 2.36 -10.48 -3.98
CA LYS A 28 3.31 -10.85 -2.93
C LYS A 28 4.73 -10.39 -3.29
N LYS A 29 5.15 -10.62 -4.54
CA LYS A 29 6.46 -10.17 -5.01
C LYS A 29 6.57 -8.65 -4.96
N MET A 30 5.51 -7.94 -5.34
CA MET A 30 5.50 -6.47 -5.30
C MET A 30 5.67 -5.97 -3.88
N THR A 31 4.95 -6.56 -2.92
CA THR A 31 5.10 -6.23 -1.50
C THR A 31 6.53 -6.47 -1.02
N GLU A 32 7.13 -7.59 -1.37
CA GLU A 32 8.51 -7.92 -1.02
C GLU A 32 9.49 -6.88 -1.60
N CYS A 33 9.29 -6.46 -2.84
CA CYS A 33 10.13 -5.44 -3.48
C CYS A 33 10.01 -4.09 -2.77
N PHE A 34 8.80 -3.66 -2.45
CA PHE A 34 8.58 -2.43 -1.69
C PHE A 34 9.27 -2.49 -0.33
N ARG A 35 9.11 -3.58 0.40
CA ARG A 35 9.76 -3.77 1.70
C ARG A 35 11.27 -3.74 1.58
N ARG A 36 11.82 -4.37 0.55
CA ARG A 36 13.27 -4.42 0.34
C ARG A 36 13.85 -3.03 0.07
N VAL A 37 13.22 -2.28 -0.83
CA VAL A 37 13.67 -0.93 -1.19
C VAL A 37 13.58 0.00 0.02
N PHE A 38 12.44 -0.01 0.71
CA PHE A 38 12.20 0.90 1.82
C PHE A 38 12.80 0.44 3.15
N SER A 39 13.47 -0.72 3.18
CA SER A 39 14.24 -1.17 4.35
C SER A 39 15.68 -0.69 4.33
N THR A 40 16.15 -0.17 3.21
CA THR A 40 17.49 0.45 3.14
C THR A 40 17.48 1.80 3.85
N SER A 41 18.67 2.29 4.27
CA SER A 41 18.79 3.61 4.89
C SER A 41 18.14 4.70 4.06
N ASP A 42 18.55 4.80 2.79
CA ASP A 42 18.00 5.81 1.89
C ASP A 42 16.53 5.58 1.60
N GLY A 43 16.12 4.33 1.44
CA GLY A 43 14.73 3.98 1.19
C GLY A 43 13.82 4.42 2.31
N ARG A 44 14.25 4.29 3.57
CA ARG A 44 13.49 4.73 4.73
C ARG A 44 13.31 6.25 4.76
N VAL A 45 14.37 6.98 4.45
CA VAL A 45 14.31 8.44 4.35
C VAL A 45 13.32 8.86 3.26
N VAL A 46 13.39 8.22 2.09
CA VAL A 46 12.47 8.49 0.99
C VAL A 46 11.04 8.16 1.37
N LEU A 47 10.81 7.02 2.01
CA LEU A 47 9.45 6.63 2.45
C LEU A 47 8.87 7.68 3.41
N ASN A 48 9.66 8.11 4.38
CA ASN A 48 9.21 9.12 5.34
C ASN A 48 8.85 10.43 4.63
N GLN A 49 9.65 10.85 3.66
CA GLN A 49 9.36 12.06 2.89
C GLN A 49 8.10 11.90 2.04
N LEU A 50 7.92 10.75 1.39
CA LEU A 50 6.72 10.47 0.61
C LEU A 50 5.46 10.54 1.48
N LEU A 51 5.51 9.96 2.68
CA LEU A 51 4.38 9.98 3.60
C LEU A 51 4.05 11.40 4.06
N LYS A 52 5.06 12.24 4.27
CA LYS A 52 4.86 13.66 4.57
C LYS A 52 4.19 14.38 3.39
N ASP A 53 4.70 14.18 2.20
CA ASP A 53 4.16 14.80 0.98
C ASP A 53 2.72 14.37 0.72
N LEU A 54 2.36 13.16 1.14
CA LEU A 54 1.03 12.60 0.98
C LEU A 54 0.11 12.87 2.19
N CYS A 55 0.49 13.80 3.04
CA CYS A 55 -0.32 14.24 4.18
C CYS A 55 -0.65 13.12 5.19
N PHE A 56 0.17 12.07 5.26
CA PHE A 56 -0.06 10.95 6.17
C PHE A 56 0.00 11.38 7.63
N PHE A 57 0.92 12.30 7.96
CA PHE A 57 1.14 12.76 9.33
C PHE A 57 0.31 13.99 9.70
N ASN A 58 -0.55 14.47 8.82
CA ASN A 58 -1.35 15.66 9.09
C ASN A 58 -2.41 15.36 10.14
N TYR A 59 -2.48 16.20 11.16
CA TYR A 59 -3.47 16.08 12.24
C TYR A 59 -4.89 16.29 11.72
N LYS A 60 -5.07 17.24 10.81
CA LYS A 60 -6.36 17.51 10.17
C LYS A 60 -6.22 17.32 8.67
N ILE A 61 -7.17 16.62 8.09
CA ILE A 61 -7.28 16.49 6.65
C ILE A 61 -8.42 17.38 6.17
N THR A 62 -8.11 18.34 5.33
CA THR A 62 -9.09 19.32 4.83
C THR A 62 -9.14 19.30 3.31
N GLY A 63 -10.35 19.23 2.78
CA GLY A 63 -10.57 19.30 1.35
C GLY A 63 -10.31 17.99 0.60
N PRO A 64 -10.77 17.92 -0.66
CA PRO A 64 -10.68 16.70 -1.45
C PRO A 64 -9.26 16.34 -1.86
N GLU A 65 -8.38 17.32 -2.07
CA GLU A 65 -6.99 17.08 -2.47
C GLU A 65 -6.20 16.40 -1.37
N GLU A 66 -6.26 16.93 -0.15
CA GLU A 66 -5.58 16.32 0.99
C GLU A 66 -6.15 14.93 1.31
N THR A 67 -7.46 14.77 1.16
CA THR A 67 -8.11 13.48 1.37
C THR A 67 -7.58 12.44 0.38
N ALA A 68 -7.44 12.80 -0.89
CA ALA A 68 -6.92 11.91 -1.91
C ALA A 68 -5.46 11.52 -1.62
N LEU A 69 -4.63 12.49 -1.25
CA LEU A 69 -3.23 12.25 -0.90
C LEU A 69 -3.11 11.34 0.33
N ASN A 70 -3.90 11.62 1.37
CA ASN A 70 -3.89 10.82 2.58
C ASN A 70 -4.35 9.38 2.32
N ASN A 71 -5.38 9.20 1.50
CA ASN A 71 -5.85 7.87 1.10
C ASN A 71 -4.76 7.10 0.35
N TYR A 72 -4.00 7.78 -0.50
CA TYR A 72 -2.89 7.13 -1.21
C TYR A 72 -1.77 6.72 -0.26
N ALA A 73 -1.46 7.55 0.73
CA ALA A 73 -0.48 7.20 1.77
C ALA A 73 -0.90 5.94 2.51
N LYS A 74 -2.18 5.84 2.87
CA LYS A 74 -2.73 4.64 3.50
C LYS A 74 -2.63 3.42 2.59
N PHE A 75 -2.92 3.61 1.29
CA PHE A 75 -2.77 2.54 0.30
C PHE A 75 -1.32 2.03 0.26
N MET A 76 -0.33 2.91 0.28
CA MET A 76 1.07 2.52 0.30
C MET A 76 1.40 1.69 1.56
N ILE A 77 0.96 2.15 2.72
CA ILE A 77 1.22 1.47 3.98
C ILE A 77 0.57 0.08 4.01
N PHE A 78 -0.72 0.02 3.72
CA PHE A 78 -1.48 -1.24 3.88
C PHE A 78 -1.30 -2.19 2.72
N LYS A 79 -1.26 -1.69 1.49
CA LYS A 79 -1.19 -2.55 0.31
C LYS A 79 0.24 -2.77 -0.18
N ARG A 80 0.99 -1.70 -0.41
CA ARG A 80 2.33 -1.81 -0.98
C ARG A 80 3.34 -2.38 0.03
N LEU A 81 3.31 -1.89 1.26
CA LEU A 81 4.20 -2.39 2.31
C LEU A 81 3.60 -3.57 3.07
N GLY A 82 2.30 -3.82 2.90
CA GLY A 82 1.63 -4.96 3.52
C GLY A 82 1.60 -4.90 5.05
N CYS A 83 1.57 -3.70 5.63
CA CYS A 83 1.46 -3.54 7.07
C CYS A 83 0.04 -3.87 7.52
N ASN A 84 -0.11 -4.77 8.50
CA ASN A 84 -1.41 -5.24 8.95
C ASN A 84 -1.80 -4.74 10.33
N ASN A 85 -0.86 -4.18 11.09
CA ASN A 85 -1.12 -3.73 12.45
C ASN A 85 -0.23 -2.53 12.81
N ASP A 86 -0.53 -1.94 13.94
CA ASP A 86 0.15 -0.73 14.43
C ASP A 86 1.65 -0.94 14.61
N MET A 87 2.06 -2.11 15.09
CA MET A 87 3.47 -2.42 15.29
C MET A 87 4.24 -2.45 13.99
N GLN A 88 3.68 -3.06 12.94
CA GLN A 88 4.31 -3.09 11.62
C GLN A 88 4.43 -1.69 11.02
N ILE A 89 3.39 -0.88 11.17
CA ILE A 89 3.41 0.51 10.72
C ILE A 89 4.48 1.30 11.48
N SER A 90 4.52 1.17 12.79
CA SER A 90 5.51 1.83 13.63
C SER A 90 6.92 1.43 13.24
N ASN A 91 7.18 0.16 13.03
CA ASN A 91 8.50 -0.32 12.62
C ASN A 91 8.93 0.25 11.27
N ALA A 92 8.00 0.32 10.32
CA ALA A 92 8.29 0.88 9.01
C ALA A 92 8.63 2.37 9.06
N ILE A 93 7.99 3.12 9.95
CA ILE A 93 8.15 4.58 10.07
C ILE A 93 9.27 4.95 11.03
N PHE A 94 9.28 4.38 12.22
CA PHE A 94 10.21 4.78 13.29
C PHE A 94 11.63 4.29 13.08
N ASP A 95 11.86 3.19 12.41
CA ASP A 95 13.21 2.74 12.10
C ASP A 95 13.99 3.77 11.28
N CYS A 96 13.28 4.58 10.48
CA CYS A 96 13.89 5.69 9.76
C CYS A 96 14.45 6.78 10.67
N ARG A 97 13.85 6.96 11.85
CA ARG A 97 14.22 8.04 12.78
C ARG A 97 15.40 7.68 13.65
N LYS A 98 15.65 6.39 13.84
CA LYS A 98 16.76 5.92 14.70
C LYS A 98 18.13 6.09 14.05
N GLU A 99 18.17 6.21 12.74
CA GLU A 99 19.41 6.35 11.99
C GLU A 99 19.87 7.80 11.85
N ASN A 100 19.05 8.73 12.29
CA ASN A 100 19.39 10.14 12.31
C ASN A 100 19.96 10.51 13.69
#